data_790ae270e154abe848dae6f7aa790773
#
_entry.id   790ae270e154abe848dae6f7aa790773
#
_cell.length_a   1.000
_cell.length_b   1.000
_cell.length_c   1.000
_cell.angle_alpha   90.00
_cell.angle_beta   90.00
_cell.angle_gamma   90.00
#
_symmetry.space_group_name_H-M   'P 1'
#
loop_
_entity.id
_entity.type
_entity.pdbx_description
1 polymer ?
#
loop_
_entity_poly.entity_id
_entity_poly.type
_entity_poly.pdbx_seq_one_letter_code
_entity_poly.pdbx_strand_id
1 'polypeptide(L)'
;DRYTGYIKNKKFIKKFKPTHKVKTLKTRIYKSNNFLPFSSEIEIIKKEKNYVMFKKNKWIKKKDIIPINKKEKNFTKIFKSYLNCKYKWGGKTHLGIDCSALIQVFYKFNKRFFPRDTIDQITFKKGNRNKKRFKLGDIIYWKGHVAVCINSKKLIHAYGPEKKVI
;
A
#
# COMPACT_ATOMS: atom_id res chain seq x y z
N ASP A 1 -6.39 -10.08 1.53
CA ASP A 1 -7.57 -9.25 1.80
C ASP A 1 -8.89 -10.04 1.87
N ARG A 2 -8.83 -11.37 1.94
CA ARG A 2 -9.98 -12.30 2.09
C ARG A 2 -11.03 -12.26 0.97
N TYR A 3 -10.73 -11.68 -0.18
CA TYR A 3 -11.60 -11.83 -1.35
C TYR A 3 -11.51 -13.24 -1.91
N THR A 4 -12.65 -13.85 -2.16
CA THR A 4 -12.78 -15.09 -2.92
C THR A 4 -12.94 -14.75 -4.40
N GLY A 5 -12.29 -15.50 -5.28
CA GLY A 5 -12.36 -15.29 -6.71
C GLY A 5 -11.95 -16.53 -7.49
N TYR A 6 -12.24 -16.54 -8.78
CA TYR A 6 -11.89 -17.62 -9.68
C TYR A 6 -10.62 -17.25 -10.46
N ILE A 7 -9.74 -18.23 -10.66
CA ILE A 7 -8.57 -18.14 -11.53
C ILE A 7 -8.61 -19.25 -12.56
N LYS A 8 -8.05 -18.98 -13.75
CA LYS A 8 -7.86 -20.05 -14.74
C LYS A 8 -6.93 -21.12 -14.17
N ASN A 9 -7.31 -22.39 -14.35
CA ASN A 9 -6.46 -23.51 -13.95
C ASN A 9 -5.12 -23.43 -14.69
N LYS A 10 -4.03 -23.23 -13.96
CA LYS A 10 -2.66 -23.14 -14.48
C LYS A 10 -1.73 -23.96 -13.59
N LYS A 11 -0.71 -24.57 -14.17
CA LYS A 11 0.37 -25.19 -13.40
C LYS A 11 1.17 -24.11 -12.67
N PHE A 12 1.21 -24.15 -11.35
CA PHE A 12 2.06 -23.31 -10.52
C PHE A 12 3.35 -24.07 -10.21
N ILE A 13 4.46 -23.61 -10.78
CA ILE A 13 5.70 -24.40 -10.82
C ILE A 13 6.66 -24.06 -9.68
N LYS A 14 6.53 -22.92 -9.02
CA LYS A 14 7.48 -22.49 -8.00
C LYS A 14 6.82 -21.71 -6.87
N LYS A 15 7.15 -22.05 -5.63
CA LYS A 15 6.78 -21.27 -4.46
C LYS A 15 7.59 -19.97 -4.45
N PHE A 16 6.90 -18.85 -4.40
CA PHE A 16 7.48 -17.51 -4.28
C PHE A 16 7.95 -17.26 -2.83
N LYS A 17 9.24 -16.92 -2.67
CA LYS A 17 9.84 -16.64 -1.35
C LYS A 17 10.35 -15.18 -1.34
N PRO A 18 9.53 -14.19 -0.99
CA PRO A 18 9.94 -12.79 -1.03
C PRO A 18 11.02 -12.51 0.01
N THR A 19 12.08 -11.85 -0.42
CA THR A 19 13.20 -11.41 0.43
C THR A 19 13.17 -9.91 0.72
N HIS A 20 12.61 -9.13 -0.20
CA HIS A 20 12.54 -7.67 -0.14
C HIS A 20 11.17 -7.15 -0.58
N LYS A 21 10.94 -5.86 -0.33
CA LYS A 21 9.76 -5.12 -0.77
C LYS A 21 10.12 -3.72 -1.22
N VAL A 22 9.33 -3.16 -2.13
CA VAL A 22 9.46 -1.79 -2.62
C VAL A 22 9.05 -0.80 -1.53
N LYS A 23 9.93 0.16 -1.19
CA LYS A 23 9.70 1.20 -0.17
C LYS A 23 9.33 2.57 -0.74
N THR A 24 9.52 2.78 -2.04
CA THR A 24 9.14 3.99 -2.76
C THR A 24 7.73 3.84 -3.33
N LEU A 25 7.04 4.95 -3.63
CA LEU A 25 5.69 4.91 -4.21
C LEU A 25 5.62 3.99 -5.44
N LYS A 26 6.67 4.03 -6.26
CA LYS A 26 6.91 3.13 -7.38
C LYS A 26 8.41 3.02 -7.66
N THR A 27 8.85 1.90 -8.23
CA THR A 27 10.20 1.76 -8.79
C THR A 27 10.13 1.30 -10.23
N ARG A 28 10.90 1.96 -11.11
CA ARG A 28 10.92 1.64 -12.54
C ARG A 28 11.70 0.34 -12.77
N ILE A 29 11.16 -0.54 -13.60
CA ILE A 29 11.90 -1.69 -14.11
C ILE A 29 12.90 -1.17 -15.18
N TYR A 30 14.18 -1.49 -15.00
CA TYR A 30 15.25 -1.01 -15.88
C TYR A 30 14.97 -1.34 -17.34
N LYS A 31 15.23 -0.38 -18.24
CA LYS A 31 14.94 -0.47 -19.69
C LYS A 31 13.49 -0.87 -20.01
N SER A 32 12.52 -0.43 -19.19
CA SER A 32 11.10 -0.71 -19.38
C SER A 32 10.24 0.48 -18.95
N ASN A 33 9.05 0.62 -19.53
CA ASN A 33 8.04 1.59 -19.06
C ASN A 33 7.17 1.05 -17.92
N ASN A 34 7.45 -0.15 -17.44
CA ASN A 34 6.73 -0.76 -16.34
C ASN A 34 7.33 -0.39 -14.98
N PHE A 35 6.48 -0.39 -13.96
CA PHE A 35 6.84 -0.08 -12.58
C PHE A 35 6.33 -1.16 -11.63
N LEU A 36 7.06 -1.36 -10.53
CA LEU A 36 6.54 -2.04 -9.35
C LEU A 36 6.02 -0.99 -8.38
N PRO A 37 4.76 -1.10 -7.91
CA PRO A 37 4.19 -0.18 -6.93
C PRO A 37 4.76 -0.41 -5.52
N PHE A 38 4.51 0.54 -4.64
CA PHE A 38 4.80 0.46 -3.20
C PHE A 38 4.32 -0.86 -2.61
N SER A 39 5.11 -1.40 -1.68
CA SER A 39 4.83 -2.68 -1.00
C SER A 39 4.80 -3.92 -1.92
N SER A 40 5.22 -3.82 -3.20
CA SER A 40 5.47 -5.00 -4.02
C SER A 40 6.55 -5.86 -3.41
N GLU A 41 6.25 -7.11 -3.17
CA GLU A 41 7.20 -8.09 -2.65
C GLU A 41 7.98 -8.72 -3.80
N ILE A 42 9.28 -8.89 -3.61
CA ILE A 42 10.18 -9.47 -4.60
C ILE A 42 11.12 -10.49 -3.97
N GLU A 43 11.48 -11.49 -4.75
CA GLU A 43 12.60 -12.40 -4.47
C GLU A 43 13.83 -11.88 -5.24
N ILE A 44 14.93 -11.56 -4.55
CA ILE A 44 16.16 -11.15 -5.23
C ILE A 44 16.86 -12.40 -5.73
N ILE A 45 17.12 -12.43 -7.05
CA ILE A 45 17.82 -13.52 -7.76
C ILE A 45 19.30 -13.18 -7.90
N LYS A 46 19.62 -11.91 -8.24
CA LYS A 46 20.99 -11.44 -8.45
C LYS A 46 21.14 -10.00 -7.94
N LYS A 47 22.33 -9.65 -7.46
CA LYS A 47 22.66 -8.29 -7.00
C LYS A 47 23.82 -7.76 -7.85
N GLU A 48 23.72 -6.49 -8.24
CA GLU A 48 24.78 -5.70 -8.82
C GLU A 48 24.96 -4.39 -8.06
N LYS A 49 25.95 -3.56 -8.40
CA LYS A 49 26.29 -2.35 -7.64
C LYS A 49 25.05 -1.51 -7.24
N ASN A 50 24.25 -1.11 -8.20
CA ASN A 50 23.10 -0.21 -7.99
C ASN A 50 21.74 -0.86 -8.24
N TYR A 51 21.70 -2.13 -8.68
CA TYR A 51 20.51 -2.83 -9.12
C TYR A 51 20.37 -4.21 -8.50
N VAL A 52 19.16 -4.70 -8.48
CA VAL A 52 18.84 -6.09 -8.15
C VAL A 52 17.93 -6.69 -9.22
N MET A 53 18.18 -7.95 -9.56
CA MET A 53 17.33 -8.73 -10.45
C MET A 53 16.30 -9.51 -9.61
N PHE A 54 15.01 -9.32 -9.91
CA PHE A 54 13.90 -9.98 -9.21
C PHE A 54 13.14 -10.99 -10.09
N LYS A 55 13.37 -10.96 -11.38
CA LYS A 55 12.90 -11.91 -12.39
C LYS A 55 13.92 -11.92 -13.52
N LYS A 56 14.04 -13.00 -14.29
CA LYS A 56 14.97 -13.11 -15.44
C LYS A 56 14.90 -11.82 -16.28
N ASN A 57 16.05 -11.16 -16.45
CA ASN A 57 16.24 -9.90 -17.20
C ASN A 57 15.40 -8.69 -16.68
N LYS A 58 14.84 -8.74 -15.46
CA LYS A 58 14.11 -7.62 -14.87
C LYS A 58 14.83 -7.10 -13.64
N TRP A 59 15.29 -5.86 -13.74
CA TRP A 59 16.10 -5.17 -12.74
C TRP A 59 15.40 -3.95 -12.20
N ILE A 60 15.60 -3.65 -10.92
CA ILE A 60 15.15 -2.42 -10.25
C ILE A 60 16.29 -1.84 -9.42
N LYS A 61 16.20 -0.54 -9.08
CA LYS A 61 17.22 0.13 -8.27
C LYS A 61 17.24 -0.45 -6.84
N LYS A 62 18.43 -0.81 -6.37
CA LYS A 62 18.65 -1.32 -4.99
C LYS A 62 18.17 -0.34 -3.92
N LYS A 63 18.32 0.97 -4.14
CA LYS A 63 17.89 2.02 -3.20
C LYS A 63 16.37 2.09 -2.98
N ASP A 64 15.57 1.54 -3.89
CA ASP A 64 14.11 1.63 -3.85
C ASP A 64 13.46 0.49 -3.05
N ILE A 65 14.26 -0.43 -2.54
CA ILE A 65 13.78 -1.60 -1.79
C ILE A 65 14.37 -1.67 -0.39
N ILE A 66 13.73 -2.46 0.46
CA ILE A 66 14.24 -2.84 1.79
C ILE A 66 13.95 -4.31 2.08
N PRO A 67 14.64 -4.93 3.03
CA PRO A 67 14.35 -6.29 3.49
C PRO A 67 12.86 -6.45 3.85
N ILE A 68 12.31 -7.62 3.56
CA ILE A 68 10.89 -7.92 3.74
C ILE A 68 10.40 -7.70 5.17
N ASN A 69 11.26 -7.97 6.17
CA ASN A 69 10.93 -7.87 7.60
C ASN A 69 11.04 -6.43 8.14
N LYS A 70 11.67 -5.50 7.41
CA LYS A 70 11.80 -4.12 7.84
C LYS A 70 10.44 -3.45 7.91
N LYS A 71 10.14 -2.79 9.02
CA LYS A 71 8.87 -2.08 9.25
C LYS A 71 9.07 -0.58 9.16
N GLU A 72 8.03 0.14 8.75
CA GLU A 72 7.94 1.60 8.83
C GLU A 72 6.88 1.96 9.86
N LYS A 73 7.30 2.59 10.95
CA LYS A 73 6.38 3.02 12.03
C LYS A 73 5.70 4.34 11.67
N ASN A 74 6.37 5.19 10.89
CA ASN A 74 5.84 6.48 10.49
C ASN A 74 4.84 6.32 9.31
N PHE A 75 3.57 6.16 9.64
CA PHE A 75 2.51 6.02 8.65
C PHE A 75 2.31 7.30 7.82
N THR A 76 2.58 8.48 8.39
CA THR A 76 2.41 9.76 7.67
C THR A 76 3.35 9.85 6.48
N LYS A 77 4.56 9.29 6.58
CA LYS A 77 5.51 9.20 5.47
C LYS A 77 4.95 8.39 4.31
N ILE A 78 4.33 7.25 4.62
CA ILE A 78 3.71 6.40 3.59
C ILE A 78 2.53 7.12 2.95
N PHE A 79 1.61 7.66 3.74
CA PHE A 79 0.40 8.31 3.20
C PHE A 79 0.73 9.57 2.41
N LYS A 80 1.65 10.42 2.90
CA LYS A 80 2.12 11.59 2.16
C LYS A 80 2.76 11.26 0.81
N SER A 81 3.37 10.08 0.65
CA SER A 81 3.89 9.65 -0.64
C SER A 81 2.80 9.42 -1.70
N TYR A 82 1.54 9.26 -1.29
CA TYR A 82 0.38 9.11 -2.16
C TYR A 82 -0.34 10.43 -2.46
N LEU A 83 0.05 11.56 -1.84
CA LEU A 83 -0.57 12.87 -2.15
C LEU A 83 -0.61 13.10 -3.66
N ASN A 84 -1.73 13.62 -4.15
CA ASN A 84 -2.03 13.84 -5.57
C ASN A 84 -2.11 12.58 -6.44
N CYS A 85 -1.95 11.36 -5.89
CA CYS A 85 -2.29 10.17 -6.63
C CYS A 85 -3.78 10.17 -6.98
N LYS A 86 -4.12 9.70 -8.18
CA LYS A 86 -5.50 9.59 -8.65
C LYS A 86 -6.36 8.78 -7.68
N TYR A 87 -7.58 9.24 -7.40
CA TYR A 87 -8.60 8.37 -6.83
C TYR A 87 -9.05 7.35 -7.88
N LYS A 88 -9.12 6.10 -7.49
CA LYS A 88 -9.69 5.04 -8.32
C LYS A 88 -10.36 4.01 -7.43
N TRP A 89 -11.66 3.84 -7.57
CA TRP A 89 -12.40 2.79 -6.87
C TRP A 89 -11.78 1.41 -7.12
N GLY A 90 -11.55 0.62 -6.08
CA GLY A 90 -10.84 -0.66 -6.16
C GLY A 90 -9.33 -0.55 -6.38
N GLY A 91 -8.80 0.66 -6.59
CA GLY A 91 -7.37 0.90 -6.80
C GLY A 91 -6.54 0.68 -5.53
N LYS A 92 -5.28 0.23 -5.72
CA LYS A 92 -4.35 -0.09 -4.62
C LYS A 92 -2.91 0.39 -4.90
N THR A 93 -2.69 1.22 -5.91
CA THR A 93 -1.35 1.59 -6.38
C THR A 93 -1.24 3.08 -6.71
N HIS A 94 -0.04 3.51 -7.11
CA HIS A 94 0.20 4.87 -7.61
C HIS A 94 -0.57 5.23 -8.90
N LEU A 95 -1.11 4.24 -9.63
CA LEU A 95 -1.97 4.46 -10.81
C LEU A 95 -3.41 4.82 -10.44
N GLY A 96 -3.75 4.65 -9.18
CA GLY A 96 -5.04 4.96 -8.58
C GLY A 96 -5.21 4.18 -7.29
N ILE A 97 -5.78 4.85 -6.29
CA ILE A 97 -6.01 4.30 -4.96
C ILE A 97 -7.33 4.82 -4.39
N ASP A 98 -8.06 3.99 -3.67
CA ASP A 98 -9.24 4.42 -2.92
C ASP A 98 -8.95 4.62 -1.43
N CYS A 99 -9.94 5.10 -0.68
CA CYS A 99 -9.78 5.51 0.71
C CYS A 99 -9.37 4.34 1.63
N SER A 100 -10.00 3.20 1.50
CA SER A 100 -9.70 2.01 2.32
C SER A 100 -8.37 1.37 1.95
N ALA A 101 -8.01 1.36 0.66
CA ALA A 101 -6.70 0.88 0.22
C ALA A 101 -5.55 1.77 0.72
N LEU A 102 -5.75 3.09 0.83
CA LEU A 102 -4.75 3.99 1.38
C LEU A 102 -4.37 3.60 2.82
N ILE A 103 -5.36 3.23 3.64
CA ILE A 103 -5.09 2.71 4.99
C ILE A 103 -4.44 1.33 4.91
N GLN A 104 -4.96 0.44 4.06
CA GLN A 104 -4.50 -0.93 3.94
C GLN A 104 -3.02 -1.03 3.51
N VAL A 105 -2.51 -0.14 2.64
CA VAL A 105 -1.11 -0.20 2.17
C VAL A 105 -0.10 -0.07 3.30
N PHE A 106 -0.40 0.69 4.36
CA PHE A 106 0.44 0.79 5.55
C PHE A 106 0.52 -0.55 6.29
N TYR A 107 -0.61 -1.18 6.52
CA TYR A 107 -0.66 -2.49 7.17
C TYR A 107 0.04 -3.56 6.35
N LYS A 108 -0.24 -3.61 5.04
CA LYS A 108 0.42 -4.54 4.11
C LYS A 108 1.94 -4.37 4.11
N PHE A 109 2.44 -3.13 4.05
CA PHE A 109 3.88 -2.86 4.10
C PHE A 109 4.51 -3.38 5.39
N ASN A 110 3.79 -3.32 6.50
CA ASN A 110 4.22 -3.80 7.81
C ASN A 110 3.92 -5.28 8.07
N LYS A 111 3.49 -6.03 7.04
CA LYS A 111 3.14 -7.47 7.15
C LYS A 111 2.04 -7.70 8.20
N ARG A 112 1.07 -6.80 8.26
CA ARG A 112 -0.11 -6.91 9.11
C ARG A 112 -1.34 -7.04 8.23
N PHE A 113 -2.26 -7.90 8.64
CA PHE A 113 -3.57 -7.97 8.01
C PHE A 113 -4.40 -6.73 8.36
N PHE A 114 -5.10 -6.21 7.36
CA PHE A 114 -6.16 -5.21 7.54
C PHE A 114 -7.19 -5.41 6.42
N PRO A 115 -8.49 -5.33 6.72
CA PRO A 115 -9.52 -5.58 5.73
C PRO A 115 -9.45 -4.63 4.53
N ARG A 116 -10.03 -5.08 3.40
CA ARG A 116 -9.98 -4.30 2.16
C ARG A 116 -10.98 -3.16 2.16
N ASP A 117 -12.20 -3.41 2.56
CA ASP A 117 -13.30 -2.48 2.44
C ASP A 117 -13.61 -1.75 3.74
N THR A 118 -14.13 -0.52 3.62
CA THR A 118 -14.46 0.32 4.78
C THR A 118 -15.42 -0.34 5.74
N ILE A 119 -16.40 -1.10 5.25
CA ILE A 119 -17.37 -1.79 6.08
C ILE A 119 -16.69 -2.84 6.98
N ASP A 120 -15.73 -3.59 6.43
CA ASP A 120 -14.98 -4.58 7.19
C ASP A 120 -13.92 -3.93 8.08
N GLN A 121 -13.34 -2.81 7.64
CA GLN A 121 -12.36 -2.06 8.42
C GLN A 121 -12.95 -1.49 9.71
N ILE A 122 -14.18 -0.94 9.65
CA ILE A 122 -14.86 -0.33 10.81
C ILE A 122 -15.21 -1.36 11.88
N THR A 123 -15.48 -2.60 11.46
CA THR A 123 -15.82 -3.71 12.37
C THR A 123 -14.59 -4.47 12.88
N PHE A 124 -13.45 -4.34 12.19
CA PHE A 124 -12.22 -5.08 12.49
C PHE A 124 -11.61 -4.74 13.85
N LYS A 125 -11.79 -3.50 14.30
CA LYS A 125 -11.41 -3.05 15.65
C LYS A 125 -12.53 -2.23 16.25
N LYS A 126 -12.79 -2.45 17.55
CA LYS A 126 -13.73 -1.62 18.29
C LYS A 126 -13.27 -0.16 18.25
N GLY A 127 -14.13 0.70 17.71
CA GLY A 127 -13.93 2.15 17.64
C GLY A 127 -14.69 2.88 18.75
N ASN A 128 -14.35 4.15 18.97
CA ASN A 128 -15.10 5.04 19.84
C ASN A 128 -16.00 5.95 18.98
N ARG A 129 -17.32 5.83 19.14
CA ARG A 129 -18.31 6.62 18.38
C ARG A 129 -18.44 8.06 18.87
N ASN A 130 -18.04 8.34 20.12
CA ASN A 130 -18.26 9.62 20.80
C ASN A 130 -16.95 10.41 21.01
N LYS A 131 -15.92 10.17 20.18
CA LYS A 131 -14.65 10.85 20.33
C LYS A 131 -14.76 12.33 19.97
N LYS A 132 -14.54 13.21 20.95
CA LYS A 132 -14.60 14.68 20.77
C LYS A 132 -13.29 15.30 20.25
N ARG A 133 -12.13 14.65 20.45
CA ARG A 133 -10.82 15.18 20.05
C ARG A 133 -10.05 14.13 19.27
N PHE A 134 -9.56 14.50 18.10
CA PHE A 134 -8.75 13.64 17.24
C PHE A 134 -7.26 13.90 17.47
N LYS A 135 -6.45 12.87 17.25
CA LYS A 135 -5.00 12.92 17.34
C LYS A 135 -4.35 12.19 16.18
N LEU A 136 -3.04 12.39 16.04
CA LEU A 136 -2.23 11.69 15.05
C LEU A 136 -2.50 10.17 15.07
N GLY A 137 -2.86 9.61 13.90
CA GLY A 137 -3.09 8.17 13.71
C GLY A 137 -4.51 7.71 13.99
N ASP A 138 -5.41 8.58 14.43
CA ASP A 138 -6.83 8.21 14.50
C ASP A 138 -7.36 7.95 13.10
N ILE A 139 -8.08 6.85 12.94
CA ILE A 139 -8.76 6.50 11.70
C ILE A 139 -10.23 6.86 11.87
N ILE A 140 -10.74 7.71 10.99
CA ILE A 140 -12.12 8.19 11.03
C ILE A 140 -12.90 7.51 9.91
N TYR A 141 -14.07 6.97 10.26
CA TYR A 141 -14.97 6.33 9.31
C TYR A 141 -16.27 7.10 9.16
N TRP A 142 -16.73 7.23 7.92
CA TRP A 142 -18.08 7.65 7.55
C TRP A 142 -18.73 6.55 6.72
N LYS A 143 -19.99 6.71 6.39
CA LYS A 143 -20.67 5.78 5.49
C LYS A 143 -19.92 5.70 4.15
N GLY A 144 -19.33 4.55 3.86
CA GLY A 144 -18.61 4.31 2.62
C GLY A 144 -17.23 5.00 2.47
N HIS A 145 -16.70 5.64 3.54
CA HIS A 145 -15.46 6.40 3.45
C HIS A 145 -14.58 6.27 4.70
N VAL A 146 -13.27 6.49 4.52
CA VAL A 146 -12.29 6.47 5.62
C VAL A 146 -11.15 7.48 5.37
N ALA A 147 -10.68 8.08 6.44
CA ALA A 147 -9.51 8.96 6.48
C ALA A 147 -8.65 8.67 7.70
N VAL A 148 -7.41 9.16 7.71
CA VAL A 148 -6.52 9.11 8.88
C VAL A 148 -6.05 10.51 9.28
N CYS A 149 -6.07 10.80 10.58
CA CYS A 149 -5.59 12.05 11.12
C CYS A 149 -4.06 12.13 11.07
N ILE A 150 -3.53 13.18 10.46
CA ILE A 150 -2.10 13.49 10.47
C ILE A 150 -1.72 14.47 11.59
N ASN A 151 -2.71 15.09 12.21
CA ASN A 151 -2.67 15.80 13.49
C ASN A 151 -4.11 16.05 13.98
N SER A 152 -4.29 16.91 15.00
CA SER A 152 -5.62 17.22 15.57
C SER A 152 -6.54 18.02 14.65
N LYS A 153 -6.01 18.64 13.59
CA LYS A 153 -6.76 19.55 12.69
C LYS A 153 -6.78 19.08 11.23
N LYS A 154 -5.90 18.14 10.83
CA LYS A 154 -5.74 17.72 9.45
C LYS A 154 -5.81 16.19 9.32
N LEU A 155 -6.41 15.75 8.23
CA LEU A 155 -6.46 14.35 7.85
C LEU A 155 -5.95 14.15 6.42
N ILE A 156 -5.67 12.90 6.06
CA ILE A 156 -5.31 12.50 4.71
C ILE A 156 -6.23 11.37 4.27
N HIS A 157 -6.73 11.45 3.06
CA HIS A 157 -7.60 10.42 2.46
C HIS A 157 -7.54 10.43 0.93
N ALA A 158 -7.91 9.31 0.32
CA ALA A 158 -8.21 9.29 -1.10
C ALA A 158 -9.67 9.70 -1.28
N TYR A 159 -9.91 10.87 -1.88
CA TYR A 159 -11.22 11.52 -1.91
C TYR A 159 -11.82 11.50 -3.31
N GLY A 160 -12.96 10.82 -3.44
CA GLY A 160 -13.62 10.62 -4.73
C GLY A 160 -14.02 11.93 -5.43
N PRO A 161 -14.70 12.88 -4.74
CA PRO A 161 -15.07 14.17 -5.35
C PRO A 161 -13.88 14.95 -5.91
N GLU A 162 -12.75 14.98 -5.22
CA GLU A 162 -11.51 15.62 -5.68
C GLU A 162 -10.69 14.74 -6.65
N LYS A 163 -11.13 13.51 -6.88
CA LYS A 163 -10.48 12.52 -7.77
C LYS A 163 -9.00 12.24 -7.43
N LYS A 164 -8.57 12.51 -6.20
CA LYS A 164 -7.16 12.35 -5.76
C LYS A 164 -7.04 12.11 -4.26
N VAL A 165 -5.82 11.81 -3.83
CA VAL A 165 -5.41 11.82 -2.42
C VAL A 165 -5.08 13.26 -2.01
N ILE A 166 -5.72 13.73 -0.95
CA ILE A 166 -5.55 15.05 -0.36
C ILE A 166 -5.28 14.98 1.13
#